data_9991ff89595a2a300d1c6a45c54ad7b0
#
_entry.id   9991ff89595a2a300d1c6a45c54ad7b0
#
_cell.length_a   1.000
_cell.length_b   1.000
_cell.length_c   1.000
_cell.angle_alpha   90.00
_cell.angle_beta   90.00
_cell.angle_gamma   90.00
#
_symmetry.space_group_name_H-M   'P 1'
#
loop_
_entity.id
_entity.type
_entity.pdbx_description
1 polymer ?
#
loop_
_entity_poly.entity_id
_entity_poly.type
_entity_poly.pdbx_seq_one_letter_code
_entity_poly.pdbx_strand_id
1 'polypeptide(L)'
;MRHVHKIVWMLMVPMMLWASALQAKDLRIGLASEPSSADPHFHNLGPNNQLMKTIFDPLVDTDDQQRISPRLATSWRTVTPTSWEFKLRKGVKFSDGSAFDAYDVIYSACRIPLVKDSPSRFTTYTKAAVRFEVPDPHTLVVHTKSPYPLLPVDFSTWGVISAKANGVDGKAINFTAEGCGAIKYPESAEFNDGKAAIGTGPYLLVSFRRGEGIRLKRNPGHWGPAPAAETVIMKALTADGPRVAALFAGDVDLIESPPLQDLERIKANKNLKVAQGISNRVIYIHMASGMPTAPSVTGTNGKNPLADVRVREALSIAINRDAIVSRIMGGVAIAAGELLPPGMFGAHAAGQMKPPSFNVDRAKKLLADAGYPNGFGITLGTPNDRYINDAQVAQAVAQMWARIGVKVEVDAMTSATFFSRRNKEEFAVFLAGWGSGTGEMSSPLKALLATADKNKGFGATNPTGYSNKALDEGLTQALQTVDDEAREELLRKTSRIGMSDWAIIPLHFEVTPWAMNSKFNMLPRVDQHTLPADVTFSK
;
A
#
# COMPACT_ATOMS: atom_id res chain seq x y z
N MET A 1 -47.47 -81.39 32.11
CA MET A 1 -46.10 -81.09 31.99
C MET A 1 -45.99 -79.78 31.25
N ARG A 2 -45.58 -78.65 31.90
CA ARG A 2 -45.61 -77.29 31.39
C ARG A 2 -44.25 -76.93 30.84
N HIS A 3 -44.19 -76.60 29.55
CA HIS A 3 -42.97 -75.99 28.91
C HIS A 3 -42.98 -74.49 29.15
N VAL A 4 -41.95 -74.00 29.83
CA VAL A 4 -41.65 -72.57 30.02
C VAL A 4 -40.76 -72.10 28.92
N HIS A 5 -41.22 -71.23 28.03
CA HIS A 5 -40.42 -70.55 27.03
C HIS A 5 -39.76 -69.32 27.67
N LYS A 6 -38.43 -69.26 27.73
CA LYS A 6 -37.67 -68.08 28.10
C LYS A 6 -37.46 -67.21 26.86
N ILE A 7 -38.13 -66.05 26.84
CA ILE A 7 -37.86 -65.01 25.84
C ILE A 7 -36.69 -64.16 26.31
N VAL A 8 -35.58 -64.22 25.56
CA VAL A 8 -34.42 -63.34 25.76
C VAL A 8 -34.66 -62.04 24.99
N TRP A 9 -34.83 -60.94 25.70
CA TRP A 9 -34.87 -59.58 25.13
C TRP A 9 -33.45 -59.10 24.90
N MET A 10 -33.05 -59.00 23.61
CA MET A 10 -31.79 -58.41 23.18
C MET A 10 -31.98 -56.91 23.13
N LEU A 11 -31.45 -56.16 24.10
CA LEU A 11 -31.40 -54.71 24.12
C LEU A 11 -30.42 -54.22 23.04
N MET A 12 -30.92 -53.77 21.90
CA MET A 12 -30.15 -52.96 20.94
C MET A 12 -30.00 -51.56 21.51
N VAL A 13 -28.78 -51.25 21.98
CA VAL A 13 -28.34 -49.88 22.27
C VAL A 13 -28.03 -49.19 20.95
N PRO A 14 -28.74 -48.11 20.54
CA PRO A 14 -28.35 -47.37 19.36
C PRO A 14 -27.06 -46.62 19.65
N MET A 15 -25.98 -47.00 18.96
CA MET A 15 -24.71 -46.30 18.94
C MET A 15 -24.91 -44.99 18.16
N MET A 16 -25.24 -43.89 18.85
CA MET A 16 -25.26 -42.55 18.27
C MET A 16 -23.80 -42.20 17.92
N LEU A 17 -23.48 -42.37 16.64
CA LEU A 17 -22.33 -41.75 16.01
C LEU A 17 -22.52 -40.22 16.12
N TRP A 18 -21.86 -39.60 17.10
CA TRP A 18 -21.66 -38.18 17.11
C TRP A 18 -20.69 -37.88 15.94
N ALA A 19 -21.28 -37.61 14.79
CA ALA A 19 -20.56 -36.87 13.74
C ALA A 19 -20.28 -35.48 14.32
N SER A 20 -19.11 -35.29 14.86
CA SER A 20 -18.58 -33.94 15.10
C SER A 20 -18.66 -33.22 13.76
N ALA A 21 -19.68 -32.42 13.58
CA ALA A 21 -19.73 -31.49 12.47
C ALA A 21 -18.45 -30.66 12.56
N LEU A 22 -17.48 -30.91 11.69
CA LEU A 22 -16.36 -30.01 11.49
C LEU A 22 -16.99 -28.66 11.13
N GLN A 23 -17.10 -27.78 12.12
CA GLN A 23 -17.62 -26.46 11.92
C GLN A 23 -16.70 -25.80 10.89
N ALA A 24 -17.23 -25.52 9.70
CA ALA A 24 -16.49 -24.88 8.64
C ALA A 24 -15.82 -23.63 9.23
N LYS A 25 -14.50 -23.55 9.07
CA LYS A 25 -13.71 -22.42 9.59
C LYS A 25 -13.91 -21.23 8.67
N ASP A 26 -15.04 -20.55 8.83
CA ASP A 26 -15.38 -19.35 8.07
C ASP A 26 -14.71 -18.12 8.68
N LEU A 27 -14.30 -17.20 7.81
CA LEU A 27 -13.79 -15.87 8.16
C LEU A 27 -14.63 -14.81 7.43
N ARG A 28 -15.28 -13.93 8.19
CA ARG A 28 -16.08 -12.83 7.65
C ARG A 28 -15.35 -11.51 7.89
N ILE A 29 -15.03 -10.78 6.82
CA ILE A 29 -14.26 -9.53 6.87
C ILE A 29 -15.17 -8.37 6.44
N GLY A 30 -15.24 -7.32 7.26
CA GLY A 30 -15.84 -6.04 6.91
C GLY A 30 -14.78 -5.12 6.30
N LEU A 31 -14.84 -4.92 4.99
CA LEU A 31 -13.91 -4.06 4.26
C LEU A 31 -14.26 -2.59 4.45
N ALA A 32 -13.26 -1.73 4.66
CA ALA A 32 -13.40 -0.28 4.67
C ALA A 32 -13.54 0.30 3.26
N SER A 33 -13.01 -0.41 2.25
CA SER A 33 -13.10 -0.04 0.84
C SER A 33 -13.29 -1.29 -0.02
N GLU A 34 -14.18 -1.22 -1.00
CA GLU A 34 -14.49 -2.34 -1.88
C GLU A 34 -13.54 -2.38 -3.08
N PRO A 35 -12.99 -3.58 -3.46
CA PRO A 35 -12.31 -3.74 -4.74
C PRO A 35 -13.24 -3.43 -5.91
N SER A 36 -12.76 -2.70 -6.89
CA SER A 36 -13.56 -2.34 -8.07
C SER A 36 -13.66 -3.46 -9.12
N SER A 37 -12.79 -4.46 -9.05
CA SER A 37 -12.73 -5.61 -9.96
C SER A 37 -11.94 -6.75 -9.33
N ALA A 38 -12.21 -7.99 -9.73
CA ALA A 38 -11.41 -9.17 -9.45
C ALA A 38 -10.28 -9.39 -10.48
N ASP A 39 -10.20 -8.59 -11.53
CA ASP A 39 -9.12 -8.62 -12.51
C ASP A 39 -7.80 -8.14 -11.87
N PRO A 40 -6.74 -8.99 -11.85
CA PRO A 40 -5.47 -8.68 -11.19
C PRO A 40 -4.68 -7.53 -11.85
N HIS A 41 -5.10 -7.07 -13.03
CA HIS A 41 -4.41 -6.04 -13.81
C HIS A 41 -5.25 -4.77 -14.03
N PHE A 42 -6.48 -4.71 -13.45
CA PHE A 42 -7.42 -3.62 -13.75
C PHE A 42 -7.14 -2.34 -12.96
N HIS A 43 -6.94 -2.42 -11.67
CA HIS A 43 -6.85 -1.22 -10.82
C HIS A 43 -5.77 -1.37 -9.76
N ASN A 44 -4.67 -0.61 -9.90
CA ASN A 44 -3.62 -0.52 -8.89
C ASN A 44 -4.10 0.33 -7.70
N LEU A 45 -4.90 -0.27 -6.85
CA LEU A 45 -5.48 0.31 -5.63
C LEU A 45 -5.46 -0.73 -4.51
N GLY A 46 -5.23 -0.32 -3.26
CA GLY A 46 -5.08 -1.21 -2.12
C GLY A 46 -6.07 -2.37 -2.04
N PRO A 47 -7.41 -2.14 -2.05
CA PRO A 47 -8.40 -3.22 -2.00
C PRO A 47 -8.30 -4.21 -3.17
N ASN A 48 -7.98 -3.71 -4.38
CA ASN A 48 -7.79 -4.55 -5.57
C ASN A 48 -6.50 -5.39 -5.45
N ASN A 49 -5.41 -4.78 -4.99
CA ASN A 49 -4.12 -5.46 -4.78
C ASN A 49 -4.24 -6.55 -3.69
N GLN A 50 -5.00 -6.29 -2.63
CA GLN A 50 -5.32 -7.25 -1.58
C GLN A 50 -6.10 -8.45 -2.13
N LEU A 51 -7.13 -8.22 -2.94
CA LEU A 51 -7.90 -9.30 -3.58
C LEU A 51 -7.04 -10.06 -4.60
N MET A 52 -6.23 -9.36 -5.38
CA MET A 52 -5.27 -9.97 -6.31
C MET A 52 -4.35 -10.95 -5.58
N LYS A 53 -3.68 -10.53 -4.50
CA LYS A 53 -2.78 -11.39 -3.70
C LYS A 53 -3.51 -12.56 -3.01
N THR A 54 -4.83 -12.52 -2.92
CA THR A 54 -5.64 -13.59 -2.35
C THR A 54 -5.93 -14.71 -3.35
N ILE A 55 -6.12 -14.36 -4.63
CA ILE A 55 -6.51 -15.29 -5.72
C ILE A 55 -5.31 -15.67 -6.60
N PHE A 56 -4.41 -14.72 -6.84
CA PHE A 56 -3.25 -14.87 -7.72
C PHE A 56 -1.97 -14.69 -6.92
N ASP A 57 -0.88 -15.24 -7.42
CA ASP A 57 0.46 -14.95 -6.91
C ASP A 57 1.20 -14.01 -7.88
N PRO A 58 1.94 -13.03 -7.37
CA PRO A 58 2.93 -12.31 -8.14
C PRO A 58 4.19 -13.15 -8.35
N LEU A 59 5.09 -12.69 -9.22
CA LEU A 59 6.38 -13.37 -9.42
C LEU A 59 7.26 -13.31 -8.16
N VAL A 60 7.35 -12.14 -7.57
CA VAL A 60 8.00 -11.85 -6.26
C VAL A 60 6.92 -11.28 -5.36
N ASP A 61 6.96 -11.52 -4.07
CA ASP A 61 6.01 -10.94 -3.12
C ASP A 61 6.70 -9.98 -2.14
N THR A 62 5.93 -9.39 -1.26
CA THR A 62 6.41 -8.61 -0.13
C THR A 62 5.94 -9.24 1.18
N ASP A 63 6.83 -9.28 2.19
CA ASP A 63 6.48 -9.67 3.55
C ASP A 63 5.61 -8.62 4.27
N ASP A 64 5.31 -8.81 5.53
CA ASP A 64 4.55 -7.88 6.35
C ASP A 64 5.25 -6.53 6.58
N GLN A 65 6.58 -6.48 6.42
CA GLN A 65 7.39 -5.27 6.47
C GLN A 65 7.63 -4.65 5.08
N GLN A 66 6.92 -5.14 4.06
CA GLN A 66 7.05 -4.73 2.66
C GLN A 66 8.46 -4.91 2.07
N ARG A 67 9.25 -5.87 2.59
CA ARG A 67 10.50 -6.32 1.97
C ARG A 67 10.20 -7.37 0.93
N ILE A 68 10.93 -7.34 -0.19
CA ILE A 68 10.74 -8.35 -1.25
C ILE A 68 11.09 -9.75 -0.73
N SER A 69 10.24 -10.71 -1.08
CA SER A 69 10.31 -12.10 -0.65
C SER A 69 10.00 -13.07 -1.79
N PRO A 70 10.52 -14.31 -1.76
CA PRO A 70 10.21 -15.32 -2.77
C PRO A 70 8.71 -15.66 -2.83
N ARG A 71 8.17 -15.76 -4.07
CA ARG A 71 6.81 -16.23 -4.31
C ARG A 71 6.80 -17.28 -5.45
N LEU A 72 6.35 -16.93 -6.66
CA LEU A 72 6.49 -17.79 -7.84
C LEU A 72 7.95 -17.88 -8.31
N ALA A 73 8.75 -16.83 -8.14
CA ALA A 73 10.20 -16.91 -8.16
C ALA A 73 10.74 -17.35 -6.79
N THR A 74 11.71 -18.26 -6.79
CA THR A 74 12.41 -18.73 -5.59
C THR A 74 13.68 -17.94 -5.29
N SER A 75 14.26 -17.34 -6.33
CA SER A 75 15.42 -16.44 -6.24
C SER A 75 15.52 -15.58 -7.50
N TRP A 76 16.25 -14.48 -7.38
CA TRP A 76 16.59 -13.60 -8.52
C TRP A 76 17.96 -12.99 -8.31
N ARG A 77 18.59 -12.61 -9.40
CA ARG A 77 19.89 -11.93 -9.40
C ARG A 77 20.09 -11.13 -10.67
N THR A 78 20.93 -10.14 -10.63
CA THR A 78 21.45 -9.48 -11.82
C THR A 78 22.48 -10.40 -12.49
N VAL A 79 22.36 -10.59 -13.81
CA VAL A 79 23.34 -11.29 -14.65
C VAL A 79 24.29 -10.28 -15.29
N THR A 80 23.72 -9.16 -15.73
CA THR A 80 24.41 -7.95 -16.17
C THR A 80 23.70 -6.73 -15.58
N PRO A 81 24.25 -5.52 -15.61
CA PRO A 81 23.55 -4.32 -15.12
C PRO A 81 22.15 -4.12 -15.70
N THR A 82 21.85 -4.67 -16.87
CA THR A 82 20.58 -4.56 -17.59
C THR A 82 19.84 -5.88 -17.76
N SER A 83 20.23 -6.93 -17.04
CA SER A 83 19.62 -8.26 -17.17
C SER A 83 19.42 -8.92 -15.82
N TRP A 84 18.20 -9.34 -15.52
CA TRP A 84 17.83 -10.04 -14.32
C TRP A 84 17.43 -11.49 -14.63
N GLU A 85 17.95 -12.47 -13.88
CA GLU A 85 17.54 -13.87 -13.92
C GLU A 85 16.64 -14.18 -12.72
N PHE A 86 15.49 -14.78 -12.98
CA PHE A 86 14.55 -15.29 -11.98
C PHE A 86 14.47 -16.82 -12.09
N LYS A 87 14.69 -17.52 -10.98
CA LYS A 87 14.46 -18.98 -10.87
C LYS A 87 13.05 -19.20 -10.35
N LEU A 88 12.25 -19.95 -11.11
CA LEU A 88 10.84 -20.15 -10.86
C LEU A 88 10.59 -21.42 -10.03
N ARG A 89 9.54 -21.37 -9.21
CA ARG A 89 9.09 -22.49 -8.39
C ARG A 89 8.55 -23.60 -9.27
N LYS A 90 9.07 -24.82 -9.08
CA LYS A 90 8.62 -26.03 -9.78
C LYS A 90 7.38 -26.61 -9.10
N GLY A 91 6.52 -27.26 -9.88
CA GLY A 91 5.35 -28.00 -9.38
C GLY A 91 4.15 -27.13 -9.00
N VAL A 92 4.21 -25.82 -9.21
CA VAL A 92 3.06 -24.92 -9.02
C VAL A 92 2.01 -25.19 -10.10
N LYS A 93 0.74 -25.21 -9.69
CA LYS A 93 -0.40 -25.35 -10.59
C LYS A 93 -1.38 -24.19 -10.38
N PHE A 94 -1.97 -23.74 -11.46
CA PHE A 94 -3.16 -22.92 -11.42
C PHE A 94 -4.38 -23.69 -10.91
N SER A 95 -5.44 -23.00 -10.55
CA SER A 95 -6.64 -23.60 -9.99
C SER A 95 -7.41 -24.53 -10.94
N ASP A 96 -7.16 -24.45 -12.24
CA ASP A 96 -7.66 -25.38 -13.27
C ASP A 96 -6.78 -26.63 -13.45
N GLY A 97 -5.66 -26.73 -12.72
CA GLY A 97 -4.70 -27.82 -12.78
C GLY A 97 -3.58 -27.62 -13.80
N SER A 98 -3.61 -26.56 -14.63
CA SER A 98 -2.52 -26.25 -15.57
C SER A 98 -1.23 -25.90 -14.82
N ALA A 99 -0.08 -26.32 -15.35
CA ALA A 99 1.21 -26.03 -14.74
C ALA A 99 1.62 -24.57 -15.00
N PHE A 100 2.23 -23.95 -14.00
CA PHE A 100 2.86 -22.65 -14.09
C PHE A 100 4.27 -22.75 -14.68
N ASP A 101 4.61 -21.85 -15.58
CA ASP A 101 5.97 -21.68 -16.12
C ASP A 101 6.29 -20.21 -16.47
N ALA A 102 7.49 -19.98 -17.05
CA ALA A 102 7.97 -18.65 -17.39
C ALA A 102 7.12 -17.93 -18.45
N TYR A 103 6.42 -18.67 -19.31
CA TYR A 103 5.58 -18.06 -20.34
C TYR A 103 4.31 -17.43 -19.78
N ASP A 104 3.81 -17.90 -18.62
CA ASP A 104 2.68 -17.27 -17.93
C ASP A 104 3.03 -15.87 -17.43
N VAL A 105 4.28 -15.67 -16.98
CA VAL A 105 4.78 -14.34 -16.57
C VAL A 105 4.82 -13.39 -17.77
N ILE A 106 5.32 -13.87 -18.92
CA ILE A 106 5.38 -13.07 -20.16
C ILE A 106 3.95 -12.74 -20.62
N TYR A 107 3.05 -13.74 -20.63
CA TYR A 107 1.64 -13.56 -20.98
C TYR A 107 0.97 -12.47 -20.12
N SER A 108 1.21 -12.50 -18.83
CA SER A 108 0.68 -11.51 -17.89
C SER A 108 1.22 -10.11 -18.15
N ALA A 109 2.54 -9.99 -18.36
CA ALA A 109 3.18 -8.72 -18.71
C ALA A 109 2.65 -8.13 -20.02
N CYS A 110 2.40 -8.98 -21.01
CA CYS A 110 1.82 -8.60 -22.30
C CYS A 110 0.38 -8.08 -22.19
N ARG A 111 -0.43 -8.67 -21.28
CA ARG A 111 -1.82 -8.25 -21.08
C ARG A 111 -1.95 -6.88 -20.43
N ILE A 112 -1.08 -6.57 -19.47
CA ILE A 112 -1.20 -5.36 -18.61
C ILE A 112 -1.43 -4.06 -19.40
N PRO A 113 -0.68 -3.73 -20.47
CA PRO A 113 -0.91 -2.49 -21.21
C PRO A 113 -2.22 -2.46 -22.00
N LEU A 114 -2.85 -3.61 -22.23
CA LEU A 114 -4.05 -3.78 -23.04
C LEU A 114 -5.36 -3.71 -22.22
N VAL A 115 -5.27 -3.66 -20.89
CA VAL A 115 -6.46 -3.57 -20.02
C VAL A 115 -7.17 -2.25 -20.25
N LYS A 116 -8.42 -2.34 -20.74
CA LYS A 116 -9.26 -1.18 -21.06
C LYS A 116 -9.81 -0.54 -19.80
N ASP A 117 -10.05 0.76 -19.86
CA ASP A 117 -10.73 1.56 -18.83
C ASP A 117 -10.14 1.44 -17.42
N SER A 118 -8.86 1.06 -17.32
CA SER A 118 -8.13 0.97 -16.05
C SER A 118 -7.97 2.37 -15.42
N PRO A 119 -8.50 2.59 -14.21
CA PRO A 119 -8.37 3.89 -13.53
C PRO A 119 -6.94 4.20 -13.06
N SER A 120 -6.16 3.14 -12.77
CA SER A 120 -4.76 3.23 -12.35
C SER A 120 -4.00 2.01 -12.86
N ARG A 121 -3.25 2.22 -13.94
CA ARG A 121 -2.64 1.16 -14.74
C ARG A 121 -1.37 0.59 -14.11
N PHE A 122 -1.16 -0.71 -14.28
CA PHE A 122 0.07 -1.41 -13.90
C PHE A 122 1.22 -1.26 -14.91
N THR A 123 1.03 -0.56 -16.02
CA THR A 123 2.07 -0.35 -17.05
C THR A 123 3.34 0.31 -16.51
N THR A 124 3.25 1.07 -15.43
CA THR A 124 4.41 1.64 -14.76
C THR A 124 5.39 0.58 -14.24
N TYR A 125 4.90 -0.63 -13.94
CA TYR A 125 5.66 -1.74 -13.37
C TYR A 125 6.11 -2.78 -14.41
N THR A 126 5.72 -2.63 -15.68
CA THR A 126 6.12 -3.54 -16.75
C THR A 126 6.98 -2.88 -17.82
N LYS A 127 6.90 -1.55 -17.96
CA LYS A 127 7.56 -0.78 -19.02
C LYS A 127 9.09 -0.84 -19.02
N ALA A 128 9.72 -1.22 -17.91
CA ALA A 128 11.16 -1.34 -17.82
C ALA A 128 11.68 -2.58 -18.55
N ALA A 129 10.88 -3.65 -18.63
CA ALA A 129 11.21 -4.86 -19.37
C ALA A 129 11.09 -4.60 -20.88
N VAL A 130 12.17 -4.83 -21.62
CA VAL A 130 12.22 -4.65 -23.09
C VAL A 130 12.35 -5.96 -23.85
N ARG A 131 12.78 -7.02 -23.17
CA ARG A 131 12.91 -8.37 -23.76
C ARG A 131 12.87 -9.42 -22.65
N PHE A 132 12.26 -10.56 -22.96
CA PHE A 132 12.29 -11.75 -22.10
C PHE A 132 13.00 -12.89 -22.83
N GLU A 133 13.70 -13.73 -22.07
CA GLU A 133 14.27 -15.01 -22.52
C GLU A 133 13.83 -16.12 -21.57
N VAL A 134 13.55 -17.28 -22.13
CA VAL A 134 13.15 -18.48 -21.37
C VAL A 134 14.14 -19.60 -21.71
N PRO A 135 15.30 -19.66 -21.00
CA PRO A 135 16.29 -20.73 -21.21
C PRO A 135 15.72 -22.13 -20.94
N ASP A 136 14.85 -22.23 -19.94
CA ASP A 136 14.06 -23.41 -19.59
C ASP A 136 12.73 -22.98 -18.94
N PRO A 137 11.70 -23.85 -18.82
CA PRO A 137 10.39 -23.48 -18.30
C PRO A 137 10.39 -22.84 -16.90
N HIS A 138 11.46 -23.00 -16.13
CA HIS A 138 11.58 -22.49 -14.77
C HIS A 138 12.71 -21.47 -14.59
N THR A 139 13.18 -20.90 -15.70
CA THR A 139 14.14 -19.78 -15.69
C THR A 139 13.65 -18.69 -16.63
N LEU A 140 13.48 -17.50 -16.07
CA LEU A 140 13.11 -16.29 -16.80
C LEU A 140 14.26 -15.30 -16.74
N VAL A 141 14.70 -14.79 -17.89
CA VAL A 141 15.64 -13.68 -17.98
C VAL A 141 14.92 -12.45 -18.52
N VAL A 142 15.01 -11.35 -17.82
CA VAL A 142 14.36 -10.08 -18.19
C VAL A 142 15.43 -9.04 -18.47
N HIS A 143 15.35 -8.43 -19.65
CA HIS A 143 16.26 -7.37 -20.06
C HIS A 143 15.60 -6.01 -19.96
N THR A 144 16.37 -5.02 -19.51
CA THR A 144 15.95 -3.62 -19.36
C THR A 144 16.84 -2.73 -20.23
N LYS A 145 16.32 -1.55 -20.61
CA LYS A 145 17.08 -0.59 -21.46
C LYS A 145 18.29 0.01 -20.74
N SER A 146 18.22 0.17 -19.42
CA SER A 146 19.25 0.70 -18.55
C SER A 146 19.25 -0.09 -17.24
N PRO A 147 20.28 0.02 -16.39
CA PRO A 147 20.25 -0.58 -15.08
C PRO A 147 18.95 -0.23 -14.34
N TYR A 148 18.27 -1.22 -13.82
CA TYR A 148 16.94 -1.03 -13.22
C TYR A 148 16.76 -1.90 -11.96
N PRO A 149 17.17 -1.39 -10.79
CA PRO A 149 17.12 -2.15 -9.54
C PRO A 149 15.71 -2.43 -9.03
N LEU A 150 14.69 -1.68 -9.50
CA LEU A 150 13.30 -1.85 -9.07
C LEU A 150 12.58 -3.05 -9.71
N LEU A 151 13.20 -3.75 -10.67
CA LEU A 151 12.52 -4.80 -11.41
C LEU A 151 11.91 -5.90 -10.51
N PRO A 152 12.61 -6.43 -9.48
CA PRO A 152 12.03 -7.43 -8.60
C PRO A 152 10.81 -6.90 -7.83
N VAL A 153 10.87 -5.68 -7.29
CA VAL A 153 9.75 -5.10 -6.56
C VAL A 153 8.58 -4.72 -7.48
N ASP A 154 8.83 -4.30 -8.70
CA ASP A 154 7.78 -4.07 -9.70
C ASP A 154 6.99 -5.36 -9.97
N PHE A 155 7.68 -6.50 -10.01
CA PHE A 155 7.08 -7.83 -10.23
C PHE A 155 6.34 -8.38 -8.99
N SER A 156 6.33 -7.66 -7.89
CA SER A 156 5.49 -7.94 -6.72
C SER A 156 4.11 -7.28 -6.77
N THR A 157 3.88 -6.39 -7.73
CA THR A 157 2.69 -5.53 -7.75
C THR A 157 1.53 -6.10 -8.56
N TRP A 158 1.76 -7.07 -9.41
CA TRP A 158 0.74 -7.66 -10.29
C TRP A 158 0.78 -9.19 -10.27
N GLY A 159 -0.40 -9.80 -10.37
CA GLY A 159 -0.58 -11.24 -10.32
C GLY A 159 -0.32 -11.93 -11.66
N VAL A 160 0.19 -13.16 -11.63
CA VAL A 160 0.42 -13.97 -12.83
C VAL A 160 -0.87 -14.73 -13.18
N ILE A 161 -1.27 -14.68 -14.46
CA ILE A 161 -2.40 -15.40 -15.03
C ILE A 161 -1.91 -16.48 -16.01
N SER A 162 -2.71 -17.55 -16.17
CA SER A 162 -2.33 -18.69 -17.03
C SER A 162 -2.56 -18.38 -18.52
N ALA A 163 -1.52 -18.52 -19.34
CA ALA A 163 -1.62 -18.52 -20.80
C ALA A 163 -2.46 -19.71 -21.27
N LYS A 164 -2.18 -20.91 -20.74
CA LYS A 164 -2.84 -22.16 -21.14
C LYS A 164 -4.32 -22.17 -20.80
N ALA A 165 -4.73 -21.68 -19.64
CA ALA A 165 -6.15 -21.56 -19.27
C ALA A 165 -6.93 -20.65 -20.23
N ASN A 166 -6.25 -19.72 -20.87
CA ASN A 166 -6.82 -18.82 -21.89
C ASN A 166 -6.62 -19.32 -23.33
N GLY A 167 -6.21 -20.60 -23.52
CA GLY A 167 -6.06 -21.21 -24.80
C GLY A 167 -4.85 -20.74 -25.62
N VAL A 168 -3.82 -20.17 -24.94
CA VAL A 168 -2.62 -19.65 -25.58
C VAL A 168 -1.43 -20.57 -25.32
N ASP A 169 -0.74 -20.97 -26.40
CA ASP A 169 0.59 -21.58 -26.27
C ASP A 169 1.59 -20.50 -25.90
N GLY A 170 2.09 -20.56 -24.66
CA GLY A 170 3.05 -19.59 -24.15
C GLY A 170 4.31 -19.46 -25.00
N LYS A 171 4.75 -20.55 -25.64
CA LYS A 171 5.91 -20.56 -26.54
C LYS A 171 5.71 -19.75 -27.83
N ALA A 172 4.45 -19.52 -28.22
CA ALA A 172 4.12 -18.67 -29.36
C ALA A 172 4.16 -17.17 -29.06
N ILE A 173 4.34 -16.80 -27.78
CA ILE A 173 4.40 -15.39 -27.37
C ILE A 173 5.77 -14.81 -27.76
N ASN A 174 5.76 -13.84 -28.65
CA ASN A 174 6.95 -13.07 -29.02
C ASN A 174 6.85 -11.67 -28.43
N PHE A 175 7.51 -11.44 -27.29
CA PHE A 175 7.57 -10.13 -26.67
C PHE A 175 8.59 -9.25 -27.40
N THR A 176 8.13 -8.13 -27.92
CA THR A 176 8.95 -7.09 -28.56
C THR A 176 8.65 -5.73 -27.96
N ALA A 177 9.43 -4.71 -28.36
CA ALA A 177 9.16 -3.32 -27.95
C ALA A 177 7.79 -2.80 -28.43
N GLU A 178 7.25 -3.39 -29.53
CA GLU A 178 5.95 -3.05 -30.12
C GLU A 178 4.80 -3.83 -29.48
N GLY A 179 5.07 -4.81 -28.61
CA GLY A 179 4.08 -5.65 -27.94
C GLY A 179 4.30 -7.14 -28.17
N CYS A 180 3.28 -7.94 -27.92
CA CYS A 180 3.37 -9.40 -27.90
C CYS A 180 2.67 -10.08 -29.09
N GLY A 181 2.37 -9.37 -30.14
CA GLY A 181 1.63 -9.88 -31.30
C GLY A 181 0.11 -10.00 -31.05
N ALA A 182 -0.57 -10.66 -32.00
CA ALA A 182 -2.02 -10.87 -31.95
C ALA A 182 -2.38 -12.05 -31.03
N ILE A 183 -2.43 -11.81 -29.73
CA ILE A 183 -2.73 -12.82 -28.70
C ILE A 183 -4.08 -12.48 -28.05
N LYS A 184 -4.88 -13.50 -27.75
CA LYS A 184 -6.14 -13.35 -27.05
C LYS A 184 -5.88 -13.23 -25.54
N TYR A 185 -6.55 -12.25 -24.92
CA TYR A 185 -6.54 -12.05 -23.48
C TYR A 185 -7.97 -12.02 -22.95
N PRO A 186 -8.20 -12.48 -21.70
CA PRO A 186 -9.50 -12.35 -21.06
C PRO A 186 -9.81 -10.87 -20.76
N GLU A 187 -11.08 -10.49 -20.90
CA GLU A 187 -11.59 -9.19 -20.52
C GLU A 187 -11.81 -9.12 -19.00
N SER A 188 -11.82 -7.91 -18.41
CA SER A 188 -12.01 -7.72 -16.96
C SER A 188 -13.32 -8.33 -16.43
N ALA A 189 -14.37 -8.37 -17.25
CA ALA A 189 -15.65 -8.98 -16.89
C ALA A 189 -15.52 -10.49 -16.64
N GLU A 190 -14.65 -11.20 -17.37
CA GLU A 190 -14.44 -12.64 -17.23
C GLU A 190 -13.72 -12.99 -15.90
N PHE A 191 -12.96 -12.07 -15.34
CA PHE A 191 -12.43 -12.21 -13.97
C PHE A 191 -13.51 -11.98 -12.92
N ASN A 192 -14.38 -10.98 -13.12
CA ASN A 192 -15.45 -10.67 -12.19
C ASN A 192 -16.52 -11.77 -12.12
N ASP A 193 -16.80 -12.46 -13.22
CA ASP A 193 -17.72 -13.59 -13.25
C ASP A 193 -17.06 -14.95 -12.88
N GLY A 194 -15.77 -14.92 -12.59
CA GLY A 194 -14.98 -16.07 -12.12
C GLY A 194 -14.37 -16.92 -13.23
N LYS A 195 -14.75 -16.74 -14.49
CA LYS A 195 -14.26 -17.59 -15.61
C LYS A 195 -12.76 -17.50 -15.83
N ALA A 196 -12.21 -16.28 -15.74
CA ALA A 196 -10.77 -16.03 -15.87
C ALA A 196 -10.05 -15.90 -14.52
N ALA A 197 -10.75 -16.03 -13.39
CA ALA A 197 -10.14 -15.96 -12.05
C ALA A 197 -9.37 -17.24 -11.69
N ILE A 198 -8.54 -17.71 -12.62
CA ILE A 198 -7.72 -18.91 -12.53
C ILE A 198 -6.32 -18.47 -12.07
N GLY A 199 -6.08 -18.55 -10.76
CA GLY A 199 -4.84 -18.14 -10.11
C GLY A 199 -4.11 -19.30 -9.44
N THR A 200 -2.95 -19.03 -8.88
CA THR A 200 -2.12 -19.95 -8.10
C THR A 200 -2.24 -19.70 -6.60
N GLY A 201 -2.98 -18.66 -6.20
CA GLY A 201 -3.09 -18.16 -4.83
C GLY A 201 -3.80 -19.10 -3.86
N PRO A 202 -3.81 -18.72 -2.55
CA PRO A 202 -4.33 -19.55 -1.47
C PRO A 202 -5.86 -19.72 -1.48
N TYR A 203 -6.59 -18.89 -2.22
CA TYR A 203 -8.05 -18.96 -2.32
C TYR A 203 -8.53 -18.93 -3.77
N LEU A 204 -9.68 -19.55 -4.01
CA LEU A 204 -10.44 -19.57 -5.26
C LEU A 204 -11.57 -18.55 -5.17
N LEU A 205 -11.82 -17.80 -6.23
CA LEU A 205 -13.01 -16.94 -6.33
C LEU A 205 -14.26 -17.79 -6.53
N VAL A 206 -15.24 -17.65 -5.62
CA VAL A 206 -16.57 -18.27 -5.75
C VAL A 206 -17.56 -17.26 -6.34
N SER A 207 -17.52 -16.02 -5.88
CA SER A 207 -18.33 -14.93 -6.44
C SER A 207 -17.74 -13.58 -6.10
N PHE A 208 -17.86 -12.65 -7.03
CA PHE A 208 -17.56 -11.23 -6.85
C PHE A 208 -18.78 -10.41 -7.30
N ARG A 209 -19.42 -9.71 -6.37
CA ARG A 209 -20.59 -8.87 -6.65
C ARG A 209 -20.45 -7.54 -5.95
N ARG A 210 -20.25 -6.50 -6.74
CA ARG A 210 -20.11 -5.14 -6.21
C ARG A 210 -21.32 -4.74 -5.38
N GLY A 211 -21.08 -4.19 -4.19
CA GLY A 211 -22.11 -3.81 -3.23
C GLY A 211 -22.67 -4.97 -2.39
N GLU A 212 -22.51 -6.22 -2.82
CA GLU A 212 -22.97 -7.41 -2.06
C GLU A 212 -21.81 -8.07 -1.32
N GLY A 213 -20.64 -8.19 -1.96
CA GLY A 213 -19.42 -8.75 -1.38
C GLY A 213 -18.76 -9.82 -2.23
N ILE A 214 -17.73 -10.42 -1.64
CA ILE A 214 -16.85 -11.40 -2.27
C ILE A 214 -16.89 -12.69 -1.45
N ARG A 215 -17.03 -13.82 -2.14
CA ARG A 215 -16.92 -15.15 -1.53
C ARG A 215 -15.72 -15.88 -2.11
N LEU A 216 -14.92 -16.43 -1.22
CA LEU A 216 -13.72 -17.16 -1.55
C LEU A 216 -13.76 -18.53 -0.86
N LYS A 217 -13.11 -19.53 -1.46
CA LYS A 217 -12.92 -20.86 -0.90
C LYS A 217 -11.44 -21.18 -0.90
N ARG A 218 -10.95 -21.85 0.15
CA ARG A 218 -9.57 -22.33 0.20
C ARG A 218 -9.23 -23.12 -1.07
N ASN A 219 -8.07 -22.84 -1.64
CA ASN A 219 -7.53 -23.57 -2.78
C ASN A 219 -6.86 -24.87 -2.30
N PRO A 220 -7.46 -26.06 -2.55
CA PRO A 220 -6.85 -27.31 -2.10
C PRO A 220 -5.57 -27.66 -2.87
N GLY A 221 -5.36 -27.05 -4.06
CA GLY A 221 -4.18 -27.21 -4.89
C GLY A 221 -3.09 -26.16 -4.64
N HIS A 222 -3.27 -25.30 -3.63
CA HIS A 222 -2.28 -24.27 -3.34
C HIS A 222 -0.92 -24.89 -2.96
N TRP A 223 0.14 -24.39 -3.56
CA TRP A 223 1.50 -24.90 -3.41
C TRP A 223 2.15 -24.51 -2.07
N GLY A 224 1.63 -23.50 -1.39
CA GLY A 224 2.12 -23.02 -0.09
C GLY A 224 1.36 -23.62 1.09
N PRO A 225 1.59 -23.10 2.30
CA PRO A 225 0.83 -23.51 3.49
C PRO A 225 -0.67 -23.29 3.30
N ALA A 226 -1.47 -24.27 3.74
CA ALA A 226 -2.92 -24.12 3.68
C ALA A 226 -3.38 -23.01 4.64
N PRO A 227 -4.14 -22.01 4.18
CA PRO A 227 -4.68 -20.98 5.05
C PRO A 227 -5.66 -21.57 6.09
N ALA A 228 -5.79 -20.89 7.23
CA ALA A 228 -6.59 -21.40 8.35
C ALA A 228 -8.11 -21.43 8.06
N ALA A 229 -8.63 -20.39 7.38
CA ALA A 229 -10.04 -20.32 7.01
C ALA A 229 -10.32 -21.14 5.75
N GLU A 230 -11.46 -21.86 5.75
CA GLU A 230 -11.92 -22.64 4.59
C GLU A 230 -12.74 -21.80 3.63
N THR A 231 -13.58 -20.94 4.19
CA THR A 231 -14.39 -19.98 3.45
C THR A 231 -14.08 -18.58 3.93
N VAL A 232 -13.98 -17.63 3.02
CA VAL A 232 -13.84 -16.22 3.32
C VAL A 232 -14.99 -15.45 2.68
N ILE A 233 -15.63 -14.59 3.49
CA ILE A 233 -16.70 -13.70 3.04
C ILE A 233 -16.25 -12.27 3.34
N MET A 234 -16.02 -11.49 2.30
CA MET A 234 -15.68 -10.07 2.43
C MET A 234 -16.91 -9.23 2.12
N LYS A 235 -17.34 -8.40 3.07
CA LYS A 235 -18.49 -7.49 2.93
C LYS A 235 -18.00 -6.06 2.80
N ALA A 236 -18.50 -5.32 1.82
CA ALA A 236 -18.23 -3.88 1.69
C ALA A 236 -19.03 -3.11 2.77
N LEU A 237 -18.36 -2.71 3.84
CA LEU A 237 -18.93 -1.92 4.95
C LEU A 237 -18.17 -0.59 5.03
N THR A 238 -18.31 0.23 3.99
CA THR A 238 -17.48 1.44 3.78
C THR A 238 -17.76 2.55 4.81
N ALA A 239 -18.97 2.61 5.38
CA ALA A 239 -19.30 3.54 6.44
C ALA A 239 -18.83 3.02 7.82
N ASP A 240 -18.18 3.87 8.60
CA ASP A 240 -17.56 3.53 9.88
C ASP A 240 -18.53 2.95 10.90
N GLY A 241 -19.65 3.62 11.14
CA GLY A 241 -20.66 3.19 12.14
C GLY A 241 -21.22 1.79 11.86
N PRO A 242 -21.78 1.51 10.67
CA PRO A 242 -22.22 0.19 10.25
C PRO A 242 -21.13 -0.87 10.33
N ARG A 243 -19.88 -0.55 9.97
CA ARG A 243 -18.74 -1.49 10.03
C ARG A 243 -18.43 -1.91 11.46
N VAL A 244 -18.37 -0.95 12.38
CA VAL A 244 -18.17 -1.21 13.82
C VAL A 244 -19.37 -1.95 14.41
N ALA A 245 -20.60 -1.58 14.07
CA ALA A 245 -21.80 -2.25 14.53
C ALA A 245 -21.84 -3.73 14.12
N ALA A 246 -21.47 -4.05 12.88
CA ALA A 246 -21.38 -5.41 12.36
C ALA A 246 -20.38 -6.28 13.14
N LEU A 247 -19.24 -5.70 13.58
CA LEU A 247 -18.28 -6.40 14.44
C LEU A 247 -18.88 -6.72 15.82
N PHE A 248 -19.55 -5.74 16.45
CA PHE A 248 -20.18 -5.95 17.76
C PHE A 248 -21.33 -6.94 17.71
N ALA A 249 -22.11 -6.97 16.62
CA ALA A 249 -23.18 -7.93 16.40
C ALA A 249 -22.67 -9.35 16.06
N GLY A 250 -21.40 -9.49 15.68
CA GLY A 250 -20.84 -10.74 15.20
C GLY A 250 -21.25 -11.09 13.76
N ASP A 251 -21.71 -10.12 12.96
CA ASP A 251 -22.00 -10.27 11.53
C ASP A 251 -20.73 -10.39 10.68
N VAL A 252 -19.63 -9.83 11.21
CA VAL A 252 -18.26 -9.99 10.70
C VAL A 252 -17.32 -10.35 11.84
N ASP A 253 -16.24 -11.03 11.53
CA ASP A 253 -15.23 -11.50 12.48
C ASP A 253 -14.03 -10.56 12.60
N LEU A 254 -13.78 -9.79 11.54
CA LEU A 254 -12.70 -8.82 11.43
C LEU A 254 -13.18 -7.60 10.65
N ILE A 255 -12.74 -6.41 11.05
CA ILE A 255 -12.96 -5.16 10.31
C ILE A 255 -11.63 -4.43 10.08
N GLU A 256 -11.55 -3.79 8.92
CA GLU A 256 -10.48 -2.87 8.56
C GLU A 256 -10.74 -1.48 9.13
N SER A 257 -9.67 -0.78 9.49
CA SER A 257 -9.67 0.66 9.83
C SER A 257 -10.85 1.08 10.73
N PRO A 258 -11.02 0.48 11.92
CA PRO A 258 -11.99 0.99 12.89
C PRO A 258 -11.66 2.43 13.25
N PRO A 259 -12.66 3.33 13.40
CA PRO A 259 -12.42 4.72 13.80
C PRO A 259 -11.69 4.81 15.14
N LEU A 260 -10.80 5.79 15.30
CA LEU A 260 -9.97 5.93 16.51
C LEU A 260 -10.80 6.09 17.77
N GLN A 261 -11.94 6.80 17.70
CA GLN A 261 -12.85 7.00 18.83
C GLN A 261 -13.53 5.71 19.32
N ASP A 262 -13.61 4.67 18.48
CA ASP A 262 -14.22 3.39 18.85
C ASP A 262 -13.22 2.39 19.42
N LEU A 263 -11.90 2.63 19.32
CA LEU A 263 -10.88 1.67 19.72
C LEU A 263 -10.95 1.31 21.19
N GLU A 264 -11.18 2.27 22.07
CA GLU A 264 -11.29 2.00 23.53
C GLU A 264 -12.54 1.18 23.85
N ARG A 265 -13.67 1.45 23.20
CA ARG A 265 -14.90 0.65 23.33
C ARG A 265 -14.70 -0.78 22.83
N ILE A 266 -13.96 -0.96 21.72
CA ILE A 266 -13.64 -2.29 21.18
C ILE A 266 -12.72 -3.06 22.14
N LYS A 267 -11.65 -2.42 22.64
CA LYS A 267 -10.71 -3.03 23.61
C LYS A 267 -11.37 -3.41 24.93
N ALA A 268 -12.38 -2.65 25.37
CA ALA A 268 -13.14 -2.95 26.60
C ALA A 268 -14.04 -4.20 26.46
N ASN A 269 -14.33 -4.66 25.24
CA ASN A 269 -15.12 -5.85 25.01
C ASN A 269 -14.21 -7.10 25.04
N LYS A 270 -14.44 -7.98 26.03
CA LYS A 270 -13.64 -9.21 26.25
C LYS A 270 -13.62 -10.19 25.06
N ASN A 271 -14.62 -10.10 24.17
CA ASN A 271 -14.73 -10.95 22.98
C ASN A 271 -14.05 -10.34 21.75
N LEU A 272 -13.55 -9.11 21.85
CA LEU A 272 -12.91 -8.40 20.74
C LEU A 272 -11.47 -8.04 21.11
N LYS A 273 -10.67 -7.78 20.09
CA LYS A 273 -9.33 -7.22 20.23
C LYS A 273 -8.96 -6.35 19.06
N VAL A 274 -7.94 -5.52 19.25
CA VAL A 274 -7.37 -4.62 18.24
C VAL A 274 -5.94 -5.06 17.95
N ALA A 275 -5.62 -5.25 16.67
CA ALA A 275 -4.26 -5.34 16.17
C ALA A 275 -3.89 -3.99 15.54
N GLN A 276 -2.64 -3.58 15.68
CA GLN A 276 -2.14 -2.31 15.15
C GLN A 276 -0.76 -2.51 14.55
N GLY A 277 -0.50 -1.90 13.39
CA GLY A 277 0.81 -1.91 12.74
C GLY A 277 1.13 -0.57 12.12
N ILE A 278 2.42 -0.21 12.13
CA ILE A 278 2.90 0.96 11.39
C ILE A 278 2.61 0.76 9.91
N SER A 279 2.18 1.82 9.23
CA SER A 279 1.96 1.77 7.79
C SER A 279 3.09 2.47 7.04
N ASN A 280 3.25 2.16 5.75
CA ASN A 280 4.18 2.83 4.86
C ASN A 280 3.77 4.26 4.50
N ARG A 281 2.70 4.77 5.10
CA ARG A 281 2.16 6.10 4.81
C ARG A 281 2.69 7.14 5.78
N VAL A 282 3.31 8.18 5.22
CA VAL A 282 3.64 9.41 5.94
C VAL A 282 2.60 10.48 5.61
N ILE A 283 2.13 11.19 6.64
CA ILE A 283 1.38 12.44 6.50
C ILE A 283 2.35 13.58 6.62
N TYR A 284 2.27 14.53 5.68
CA TYR A 284 3.23 15.60 5.54
C TYR A 284 2.58 16.91 5.13
N ILE A 285 3.31 18.02 5.31
CA ILE A 285 3.00 19.31 4.70
C ILE A 285 4.01 19.58 3.61
N HIS A 286 3.51 19.95 2.44
CA HIS A 286 4.31 20.38 1.30
C HIS A 286 4.18 21.88 1.12
N MET A 287 5.28 22.54 0.73
CA MET A 287 5.39 24.01 0.66
C MET A 287 5.91 24.44 -0.69
N ALA A 288 5.32 25.47 -1.27
CA ALA A 288 5.68 26.04 -2.59
C ALA A 288 7.03 26.75 -2.56
N SER A 289 8.10 26.01 -2.27
CA SER A 289 9.46 26.55 -2.07
C SER A 289 10.14 26.97 -3.36
N GLY A 290 9.78 26.39 -4.50
CA GLY A 290 10.36 26.68 -5.81
C GLY A 290 9.50 27.59 -6.68
N MET A 291 8.33 27.99 -6.23
CA MET A 291 7.45 28.90 -6.99
C MET A 291 7.93 30.35 -6.85
N PRO A 292 7.91 31.16 -7.95
CA PRO A 292 8.26 32.58 -7.88
C PRO A 292 7.30 33.37 -6.98
N THR A 293 6.02 33.01 -7.00
CA THR A 293 4.97 33.56 -6.13
C THR A 293 4.24 32.43 -5.46
N ALA A 294 3.84 32.63 -4.21
CA ALA A 294 3.09 31.62 -3.45
C ALA A 294 1.59 31.96 -3.45
N PRO A 295 0.72 31.09 -4.00
CA PRO A 295 -0.73 31.33 -3.98
C PRO A 295 -1.24 31.51 -2.56
N SER A 296 -2.18 32.44 -2.35
CA SER A 296 -2.86 32.67 -1.06
C SER A 296 -1.92 33.00 0.11
N VAL A 297 -0.75 33.60 -0.18
CA VAL A 297 0.15 34.16 0.83
C VAL A 297 -0.03 35.67 0.89
N THR A 298 -0.20 36.23 2.10
CA THR A 298 -0.45 37.66 2.34
C THR A 298 0.51 38.25 3.36
N GLY A 299 0.70 39.58 3.33
CA GLY A 299 1.59 40.27 4.29
C GLY A 299 3.09 40.13 3.97
N THR A 300 3.45 39.79 2.72
CA THR A 300 4.84 39.52 2.31
C THR A 300 5.36 40.45 1.21
N ASN A 301 4.57 41.51 0.86
CA ASN A 301 4.88 42.42 -0.25
C ASN A 301 5.15 41.69 -1.58
N GLY A 302 4.37 40.64 -1.86
CA GLY A 302 4.47 39.83 -3.08
C GLY A 302 5.63 38.85 -3.12
N LYS A 303 6.45 38.74 -2.07
CA LYS A 303 7.52 37.74 -1.98
C LYS A 303 6.98 36.40 -1.53
N ASN A 304 7.59 35.32 -2.01
CA ASN A 304 7.32 33.98 -1.51
C ASN A 304 8.19 33.70 -0.25
N PRO A 305 7.62 33.69 0.96
CA PRO A 305 8.40 33.43 2.18
C PRO A 305 8.89 31.99 2.25
N LEU A 306 8.21 31.06 1.57
CA LEU A 306 8.53 29.62 1.58
C LEU A 306 9.81 29.29 0.79
N ALA A 307 10.31 30.22 -0.05
CA ALA A 307 11.57 30.08 -0.73
C ALA A 307 12.76 30.14 0.23
N ASP A 308 12.61 30.82 1.38
CA ASP A 308 13.66 30.91 2.40
C ASP A 308 13.65 29.67 3.31
N VAL A 309 14.79 28.97 3.36
CA VAL A 309 14.95 27.75 4.17
C VAL A 309 14.69 27.99 5.67
N ARG A 310 15.02 29.21 6.18
CA ARG A 310 14.77 29.58 7.58
C ARG A 310 13.27 29.63 7.89
N VAL A 311 12.46 30.09 6.95
CA VAL A 311 11.00 30.08 7.10
C VAL A 311 10.49 28.64 7.12
N ARG A 312 10.96 27.78 6.22
CA ARG A 312 10.55 26.36 6.21
C ARG A 312 10.97 25.62 7.48
N GLU A 313 12.19 25.88 7.97
CA GLU A 313 12.63 25.36 9.28
C GLU A 313 11.72 25.86 10.41
N ALA A 314 11.43 27.17 10.47
CA ALA A 314 10.57 27.76 11.49
C ALA A 314 9.19 27.11 11.52
N LEU A 315 8.56 26.94 10.36
CA LEU A 315 7.28 26.25 10.24
C LEU A 315 7.34 24.80 10.73
N SER A 316 8.41 24.07 10.44
CA SER A 316 8.57 22.69 10.88
C SER A 316 8.77 22.54 12.38
N ILE A 317 9.68 23.36 12.99
CA ILE A 317 9.99 23.25 14.42
C ILE A 317 8.90 23.88 15.32
N ALA A 318 7.98 24.66 14.74
CA ALA A 318 6.80 25.17 15.44
C ALA A 318 5.70 24.13 15.61
N ILE A 319 5.82 22.94 14.98
CA ILE A 319 4.85 21.85 15.09
C ILE A 319 5.24 20.89 16.20
N ASN A 320 4.36 20.77 17.21
CA ASN A 320 4.49 19.75 18.25
C ASN A 320 3.88 18.44 17.75
N ARG A 321 4.72 17.58 17.16
CA ARG A 321 4.29 16.29 16.58
C ARG A 321 3.78 15.32 17.64
N ASP A 322 4.37 15.33 18.85
CA ASP A 322 3.92 14.47 19.95
C ASP A 322 2.51 14.85 20.42
N ALA A 323 2.18 16.16 20.39
CA ALA A 323 0.82 16.61 20.68
C ALA A 323 -0.18 16.19 19.58
N ILE A 324 0.22 16.18 18.31
CA ILE A 324 -0.60 15.63 17.21
C ILE A 324 -0.84 14.14 17.46
N VAL A 325 0.22 13.36 17.69
CA VAL A 325 0.13 11.92 17.95
C VAL A 325 -0.77 11.62 19.14
N SER A 326 -0.54 12.27 20.28
CA SER A 326 -1.27 11.94 21.52
C SER A 326 -2.71 12.48 21.55
N ARG A 327 -2.96 13.69 21.05
CA ARG A 327 -4.26 14.37 21.20
C ARG A 327 -5.18 14.26 20.01
N ILE A 328 -4.61 14.26 18.79
CA ILE A 328 -5.41 14.18 17.56
C ILE A 328 -5.52 12.74 17.09
N MET A 329 -4.42 11.98 17.17
CA MET A 329 -4.35 10.61 16.68
C MET A 329 -4.61 9.57 17.79
N GLY A 330 -4.91 10.00 19.04
CA GLY A 330 -5.20 9.08 20.14
C GLY A 330 -4.07 8.10 20.45
N GLY A 331 -2.81 8.45 20.16
CA GLY A 331 -1.66 7.56 20.29
C GLY A 331 -1.50 6.56 19.11
N VAL A 332 -2.38 6.61 18.11
CA VAL A 332 -2.39 5.70 16.96
C VAL A 332 -1.69 6.37 15.78
N ALA A 333 -0.46 6.77 15.97
CA ALA A 333 0.46 7.33 14.98
C ALA A 333 1.87 7.36 15.57
N ILE A 334 2.89 7.56 14.73
CA ILE A 334 4.29 7.72 15.14
C ILE A 334 4.82 9.01 14.53
N ALA A 335 5.38 9.91 15.36
CA ALA A 335 5.97 11.17 14.88
C ALA A 335 7.06 10.91 13.84
N ALA A 336 6.99 11.58 12.69
CA ALA A 336 7.87 11.32 11.55
C ALA A 336 8.96 12.39 11.40
N GLY A 337 10.20 11.93 11.17
CA GLY A 337 11.35 12.78 10.83
C GLY A 337 11.78 12.66 9.38
N GLU A 338 11.25 11.67 8.64
CA GLU A 338 11.52 11.45 7.22
C GLU A 338 10.30 10.84 6.50
N LEU A 339 10.47 10.42 5.24
CA LEU A 339 9.36 10.05 4.36
C LEU A 339 8.96 8.57 4.42
N LEU A 340 9.76 7.72 5.06
CA LEU A 340 9.43 6.31 5.30
C LEU A 340 9.71 5.91 6.76
N PRO A 341 8.94 4.97 7.32
CA PRO A 341 9.22 4.42 8.63
C PRO A 341 10.58 3.70 8.67
N PRO A 342 11.24 3.69 9.84
CA PRO A 342 12.45 2.90 10.04
C PRO A 342 12.25 1.42 9.72
N GLY A 343 13.25 0.81 9.08
CA GLY A 343 13.22 -0.61 8.68
C GLY A 343 12.77 -0.85 7.25
N MET A 344 12.20 0.13 6.57
CA MET A 344 11.95 0.07 5.14
C MET A 344 13.22 0.38 4.34
N PHE A 345 13.29 -0.11 3.09
CA PHE A 345 14.49 0.02 2.26
C PHE A 345 14.84 1.49 1.96
N GLY A 346 16.06 1.88 2.29
CA GLY A 346 16.56 3.25 2.13
C GLY A 346 16.10 4.24 3.20
N ALA A 347 15.28 3.82 4.19
CA ALA A 347 15.00 4.62 5.37
C ALA A 347 16.17 4.56 6.36
N HIS A 348 16.30 5.58 7.19
CA HIS A 348 17.26 5.57 8.28
C HIS A 348 16.81 4.60 9.39
N ALA A 349 17.77 4.02 10.10
CA ALA A 349 17.47 3.21 11.27
C ALA A 349 16.75 4.02 12.36
N ALA A 350 16.00 3.33 13.20
CA ALA A 350 15.24 3.97 14.29
C ALA A 350 16.15 4.89 15.14
N GLY A 351 15.70 6.13 15.32
CA GLY A 351 16.43 7.15 16.09
C GLY A 351 17.51 7.92 15.33
N GLN A 352 17.85 7.57 14.08
CA GLN A 352 18.84 8.30 13.28
C GLN A 352 18.25 9.53 12.57
N MET A 353 17.00 9.46 12.12
CA MET A 353 16.28 10.59 11.54
C MET A 353 15.06 10.92 12.42
N LYS A 354 15.32 11.61 13.53
CA LYS A 354 14.28 12.01 14.48
C LYS A 354 13.50 13.20 13.95
N PRO A 355 12.20 13.31 14.31
CA PRO A 355 11.46 14.55 14.13
C PRO A 355 12.22 15.72 14.77
N PRO A 356 12.20 16.93 14.17
CA PRO A 356 12.84 18.09 14.76
C PRO A 356 12.18 18.45 16.10
N SER A 357 12.98 18.89 17.05
CA SER A 357 12.49 19.31 18.36
C SER A 357 11.57 20.52 18.25
N PHE A 358 10.42 20.44 18.90
CA PHE A 358 9.46 21.54 18.99
C PHE A 358 10.08 22.74 19.73
N ASN A 359 10.13 23.92 19.09
CA ASN A 359 10.72 25.13 19.67
C ASN A 359 10.11 26.42 19.09
N VAL A 360 9.15 27.00 19.79
CA VAL A 360 8.44 28.21 19.37
C VAL A 360 9.36 29.43 19.32
N ASP A 361 10.24 29.58 20.30
CA ASP A 361 11.10 30.79 20.40
C ASP A 361 12.13 30.81 19.26
N ARG A 362 12.75 29.66 18.98
CA ARG A 362 13.65 29.53 17.83
C ARG A 362 12.90 29.77 16.52
N ALA A 363 11.67 29.24 16.37
CA ALA A 363 10.85 29.47 15.19
C ALA A 363 10.56 30.96 14.96
N LYS A 364 10.18 31.71 16.02
CA LYS A 364 10.00 33.16 15.94
C LYS A 364 11.26 33.89 15.52
N LYS A 365 12.41 33.48 16.09
CA LYS A 365 13.70 34.07 15.73
C LYS A 365 14.02 33.83 14.26
N LEU A 366 13.86 32.62 13.74
CA LEU A 366 14.08 32.29 12.34
C LEU A 366 13.21 33.11 11.39
N LEU A 367 11.93 33.30 11.73
CA LEU A 367 11.02 34.17 10.96
C LEU A 367 11.49 35.62 10.96
N ALA A 368 11.89 36.15 12.11
CA ALA A 368 12.43 37.50 12.21
C ALA A 368 13.70 37.69 11.41
N ASP A 369 14.65 36.73 11.51
CA ASP A 369 15.92 36.72 10.75
C ASP A 369 15.67 36.60 9.22
N ALA A 370 14.54 35.99 8.82
CA ALA A 370 14.11 35.91 7.42
C ALA A 370 13.34 37.17 6.94
N GLY A 371 13.10 38.15 7.81
CA GLY A 371 12.39 39.39 7.47
C GLY A 371 10.89 39.38 7.75
N TYR A 372 10.39 38.41 8.51
CA TYR A 372 8.96 38.27 8.87
C TYR A 372 8.75 38.29 10.39
N PRO A 373 9.17 39.34 11.13
CA PRO A 373 9.08 39.37 12.61
C PRO A 373 7.61 39.32 13.09
N ASN A 374 6.67 39.76 12.27
CA ASN A 374 5.24 39.77 12.59
C ASN A 374 4.49 38.61 11.92
N GLY A 375 5.22 37.67 11.30
CA GLY A 375 4.66 36.57 10.50
C GLY A 375 4.02 37.02 9.19
N PHE A 376 3.11 36.21 8.68
CA PHE A 376 2.38 36.42 7.41
C PHE A 376 1.09 35.60 7.40
N GLY A 377 0.21 35.83 6.41
CA GLY A 377 -0.99 35.03 6.20
C GLY A 377 -0.77 33.95 5.15
N ILE A 378 -1.39 32.77 5.33
CA ILE A 378 -1.29 31.64 4.39
C ILE A 378 -2.55 30.76 4.44
N THR A 379 -2.93 30.18 3.32
CA THR A 379 -3.96 29.13 3.27
C THR A 379 -3.32 27.76 3.27
N LEU A 380 -3.78 26.87 4.15
CA LEU A 380 -3.39 25.46 4.23
C LEU A 380 -4.50 24.59 3.63
N GLY A 381 -4.27 24.08 2.41
CA GLY A 381 -5.18 23.14 1.75
C GLY A 381 -5.09 21.74 2.36
N THR A 382 -6.22 21.06 2.56
CA THR A 382 -6.25 19.68 3.07
C THR A 382 -7.48 18.93 2.56
N PRO A 383 -7.39 17.60 2.33
CA PRO A 383 -8.60 16.80 2.26
C PRO A 383 -9.26 16.69 3.63
N ASN A 384 -10.51 16.22 3.69
CA ASN A 384 -11.26 15.95 4.91
C ASN A 384 -11.88 14.54 4.98
N ASP A 385 -11.57 13.71 3.97
CA ASP A 385 -12.13 12.37 3.77
C ASP A 385 -11.10 11.35 3.24
N ARG A 386 -9.79 11.65 3.39
CA ARG A 386 -8.74 10.83 2.77
C ARG A 386 -7.80 10.17 3.75
N TYR A 387 -7.39 10.86 4.80
CA TYR A 387 -6.45 10.40 5.82
C TYR A 387 -7.10 10.45 7.19
N ILE A 388 -6.60 9.66 8.12
CA ILE A 388 -7.13 9.64 9.48
C ILE A 388 -7.00 11.04 10.11
N ASN A 389 -8.12 11.66 10.43
CA ASN A 389 -8.21 12.99 11.07
C ASN A 389 -7.48 14.12 10.33
N ASP A 390 -7.42 14.07 8.99
CA ASP A 390 -6.67 15.02 8.15
C ASP A 390 -7.04 16.50 8.43
N ALA A 391 -8.31 16.85 8.43
CA ALA A 391 -8.76 18.21 8.71
C ALA A 391 -8.42 18.64 10.16
N GLN A 392 -8.52 17.74 11.15
CA GLN A 392 -8.18 18.02 12.55
C GLN A 392 -6.67 18.23 12.72
N VAL A 393 -5.84 17.46 12.00
CA VAL A 393 -4.39 17.64 11.97
C VAL A 393 -4.04 19.01 11.37
N ALA A 394 -4.66 19.39 10.24
CA ALA A 394 -4.46 20.69 9.62
C ALA A 394 -4.86 21.85 10.55
N GLN A 395 -5.99 21.74 11.26
CA GLN A 395 -6.41 22.74 12.26
C GLN A 395 -5.43 22.84 13.44
N ALA A 396 -4.90 21.71 13.93
CA ALA A 396 -3.89 21.72 14.99
C ALA A 396 -2.60 22.41 14.53
N VAL A 397 -2.14 22.16 13.31
CA VAL A 397 -0.98 22.83 12.71
C VAL A 397 -1.22 24.33 12.59
N ALA A 398 -2.39 24.76 12.12
CA ALA A 398 -2.77 26.17 12.01
C ALA A 398 -2.68 26.89 13.38
N GLN A 399 -3.20 26.26 14.44
CA GLN A 399 -3.11 26.79 15.81
C GLN A 399 -1.66 26.87 16.31
N MET A 400 -0.81 25.92 15.95
CA MET A 400 0.61 25.93 16.32
C MET A 400 1.37 27.05 15.59
N TRP A 401 1.11 27.26 14.30
CA TRP A 401 1.73 28.32 13.51
C TRP A 401 1.26 29.71 13.90
N ALA A 402 0.03 29.86 14.38
CA ALA A 402 -0.46 31.12 14.95
C ALA A 402 0.41 31.62 16.12
N ARG A 403 1.00 30.70 16.91
CA ARG A 403 1.89 31.04 18.03
C ARG A 403 3.21 31.72 17.62
N ILE A 404 3.60 31.52 16.33
CA ILE A 404 4.79 32.16 15.76
C ILE A 404 4.44 33.32 14.82
N GLY A 405 3.18 33.80 14.84
CA GLY A 405 2.71 34.94 14.05
C GLY A 405 2.21 34.59 12.65
N VAL A 406 2.23 33.31 12.23
CA VAL A 406 1.72 32.88 10.93
C VAL A 406 0.22 32.63 11.02
N LYS A 407 -0.57 33.45 10.34
CA LYS A 407 -2.04 33.37 10.30
C LYS A 407 -2.46 32.37 9.24
N VAL A 408 -3.08 31.27 9.65
CA VAL A 408 -3.44 30.19 8.74
C VAL A 408 -4.95 30.09 8.58
N GLU A 409 -5.41 30.12 7.34
CA GLU A 409 -6.76 29.71 6.95
C GLU A 409 -6.71 28.26 6.49
N VAL A 410 -7.48 27.37 7.12
CA VAL A 410 -7.56 25.96 6.72
C VAL A 410 -8.68 25.77 5.71
N ASP A 411 -8.33 25.40 4.49
CA ASP A 411 -9.25 25.10 3.39
C ASP A 411 -9.41 23.58 3.25
N ALA A 412 -10.38 23.03 4.01
CA ALA A 412 -10.67 21.60 4.05
C ALA A 412 -11.77 21.24 3.05
N MET A 413 -11.53 20.23 2.20
CA MET A 413 -12.42 19.83 1.13
C MET A 413 -12.39 18.33 0.86
N THR A 414 -13.30 17.82 0.02
CA THR A 414 -13.26 16.42 -0.39
C THR A 414 -11.95 16.10 -1.14
N SER A 415 -11.48 14.88 -1.02
CA SER A 415 -10.23 14.42 -1.66
C SER A 415 -10.22 14.64 -3.18
N ALA A 416 -11.36 14.43 -3.84
CA ALA A 416 -11.48 14.69 -5.29
C ALA A 416 -11.21 16.16 -5.65
N THR A 417 -11.82 17.09 -4.92
CA THR A 417 -11.61 18.53 -5.08
C THR A 417 -10.17 18.92 -4.74
N PHE A 418 -9.66 18.42 -3.61
CA PHE A 418 -8.30 18.68 -3.15
C PHE A 418 -7.25 18.29 -4.20
N PHE A 419 -7.27 17.05 -4.69
CA PHE A 419 -6.28 16.61 -5.68
C PHE A 419 -6.40 17.35 -7.01
N SER A 420 -7.62 17.70 -7.43
CA SER A 420 -7.82 18.53 -8.63
C SER A 420 -7.16 19.91 -8.48
N ARG A 421 -7.40 20.61 -7.35
CA ARG A 421 -6.85 21.95 -7.07
C ARG A 421 -5.32 21.89 -6.83
N ARG A 422 -4.83 20.88 -6.11
CA ARG A 422 -3.39 20.66 -5.92
C ARG A 422 -2.66 20.50 -7.26
N ASN A 423 -3.22 19.73 -8.20
CA ASN A 423 -2.61 19.48 -9.50
C ASN A 423 -2.63 20.73 -10.41
N LYS A 424 -3.47 21.74 -10.08
CA LYS A 424 -3.49 23.05 -10.70
C LYS A 424 -2.61 24.07 -9.97
N GLU A 425 -1.83 23.63 -8.97
CA GLU A 425 -0.91 24.47 -8.20
C GLU A 425 -1.60 25.62 -7.44
N GLU A 426 -2.86 25.41 -7.01
CA GLU A 426 -3.66 26.45 -6.34
C GLU A 426 -3.28 26.66 -4.86
N PHE A 427 -2.41 25.80 -4.28
CA PHE A 427 -2.00 25.90 -2.88
C PHE A 427 -0.51 26.21 -2.73
N ALA A 428 -0.18 27.23 -1.92
CA ALA A 428 1.19 27.45 -1.47
C ALA A 428 1.62 26.41 -0.41
N VAL A 429 0.68 25.98 0.42
CA VAL A 429 0.92 24.96 1.45
C VAL A 429 -0.26 24.00 1.48
N PHE A 430 0.01 22.72 1.57
CA PHE A 430 -1.02 21.72 1.71
C PHE A 430 -0.59 20.52 2.55
N LEU A 431 -1.55 19.90 3.23
CA LEU A 431 -1.41 18.62 3.91
C LEU A 431 -1.79 17.49 2.96
N ALA A 432 -0.94 16.48 2.88
CA ALA A 432 -1.22 15.27 2.13
C ALA A 432 -0.53 14.06 2.78
N GLY A 433 -0.76 12.88 2.22
CA GLY A 433 -0.08 11.64 2.62
C GLY A 433 0.52 10.91 1.43
N TRP A 434 1.63 10.23 1.65
CA TRP A 434 2.27 9.35 0.69
C TRP A 434 2.43 7.94 1.24
N GLY A 435 1.87 6.95 0.57
CA GLY A 435 2.11 5.54 0.82
C GLY A 435 3.05 4.99 -0.25
N SER A 436 4.17 4.40 0.17
CA SER A 436 5.13 3.84 -0.77
C SER A 436 4.67 2.48 -1.30
N GLY A 437 4.21 2.44 -2.54
CA GLY A 437 3.78 1.18 -3.18
C GLY A 437 4.91 0.16 -3.36
N THR A 438 6.16 0.63 -3.49
CA THR A 438 7.35 -0.21 -3.61
C THR A 438 8.03 -0.52 -2.28
N GLY A 439 7.60 0.11 -1.17
CA GLY A 439 8.24 -0.08 0.14
C GLY A 439 9.64 0.54 0.26
N GLU A 440 10.07 1.38 -0.69
CA GLU A 440 11.40 1.97 -0.64
C GLU A 440 11.42 3.50 -0.77
N MET A 441 12.53 4.11 -0.32
CA MET A 441 12.72 5.56 -0.23
C MET A 441 12.76 6.24 -1.60
N SER A 442 13.14 5.54 -2.67
CA SER A 442 13.12 6.12 -4.02
C SER A 442 11.72 6.57 -4.43
N SER A 443 10.66 5.92 -3.94
CA SER A 443 9.26 6.25 -4.25
C SER A 443 8.88 7.67 -3.82
N PRO A 444 8.94 8.06 -2.53
CA PRO A 444 8.63 9.43 -2.12
C PRO A 444 9.64 10.46 -2.63
N LEU A 445 10.94 10.15 -2.69
CA LEU A 445 11.94 11.07 -3.22
C LEU A 445 11.65 11.43 -4.68
N LYS A 446 11.40 10.42 -5.50
CA LYS A 446 11.10 10.58 -6.93
C LYS A 446 9.82 11.37 -7.16
N ALA A 447 8.77 11.07 -6.40
CA ALA A 447 7.46 11.65 -6.62
C ALA A 447 7.32 13.06 -6.04
N LEU A 448 7.85 13.29 -4.83
CA LEU A 448 7.55 14.48 -4.04
C LEU A 448 8.67 15.53 -4.07
N LEU A 449 9.94 15.12 -4.19
CA LEU A 449 11.08 16.01 -4.01
C LEU A 449 11.96 16.20 -5.25
N ALA A 450 12.03 15.21 -6.15
CA ALA A 450 12.81 15.36 -7.37
C ALA A 450 12.27 16.51 -8.23
N THR A 451 13.18 17.22 -8.89
CA THR A 451 12.82 18.25 -9.87
C THR A 451 11.94 17.65 -10.96
N ALA A 452 10.85 18.33 -11.31
CA ALA A 452 9.88 17.84 -12.28
C ALA A 452 10.52 17.57 -13.65
N ASP A 453 10.55 16.31 -14.07
CA ASP A 453 11.06 15.85 -15.37
C ASP A 453 10.15 14.71 -15.87
N LYS A 454 9.30 15.02 -16.85
CA LYS A 454 8.36 14.05 -17.44
C LYS A 454 9.05 12.85 -18.09
N ASN A 455 10.26 13.05 -18.67
CA ASN A 455 10.99 11.98 -19.33
C ASN A 455 11.55 10.95 -18.34
N LYS A 456 11.96 11.42 -17.16
CA LYS A 456 12.43 10.57 -16.06
C LYS A 456 11.31 10.10 -15.15
N GLY A 457 10.11 10.71 -15.26
CA GLY A 457 9.00 10.53 -14.34
C GLY A 457 9.32 11.07 -12.94
N PHE A 458 10.15 12.09 -12.85
CA PHE A 458 10.53 12.78 -11.63
C PHE A 458 9.51 13.90 -11.32
N GLY A 459 9.30 14.16 -10.04
CA GLY A 459 8.46 15.25 -9.57
C GLY A 459 6.98 15.16 -9.95
N ALA A 460 6.47 13.96 -10.25
CA ALA A 460 5.10 13.78 -10.74
C ALA A 460 4.03 14.28 -9.75
N THR A 461 4.37 14.39 -8.48
CA THR A 461 3.54 14.95 -7.40
C THR A 461 4.29 16.03 -6.61
N ASN A 462 5.16 16.77 -7.28
CA ASN A 462 5.85 17.95 -6.77
C ASN A 462 5.29 19.24 -7.41
N PRO A 463 4.05 19.65 -7.07
CA PRO A 463 3.45 20.89 -7.60
C PRO A 463 4.05 22.15 -6.95
N THR A 464 4.98 21.99 -6.00
CA THR A 464 5.56 23.07 -5.21
C THR A 464 6.78 23.74 -5.88
N GLY A 465 7.22 23.16 -6.99
CA GLY A 465 8.38 23.66 -7.74
C GLY A 465 9.73 23.44 -7.03
N TYR A 466 9.76 22.67 -5.92
CA TYR A 466 11.03 22.35 -5.27
C TYR A 466 11.99 21.68 -6.23
N SER A 467 13.26 22.09 -6.19
CA SER A 467 14.31 21.58 -7.04
C SER A 467 15.64 21.62 -6.29
N ASN A 468 16.37 20.50 -6.29
CA ASN A 468 17.70 20.42 -5.72
C ASN A 468 18.56 19.46 -6.56
N LYS A 469 19.60 20.02 -7.21
CA LYS A 469 20.48 19.29 -8.12
C LYS A 469 21.17 18.09 -7.44
N ALA A 470 21.64 18.23 -6.21
CA ALA A 470 22.32 17.16 -5.48
C ALA A 470 21.35 16.02 -5.13
N LEU A 471 20.08 16.35 -4.81
CA LEU A 471 19.02 15.35 -4.61
C LEU A 471 18.74 14.59 -5.91
N ASP A 472 18.59 15.29 -7.03
CA ASP A 472 18.30 14.68 -8.33
C ASP A 472 19.45 13.77 -8.81
N GLU A 473 20.70 14.17 -8.61
CA GLU A 473 21.89 13.38 -8.92
C GLU A 473 21.97 12.13 -8.05
N GLY A 474 21.82 12.27 -6.72
CA GLY A 474 21.82 11.14 -5.78
C GLY A 474 20.70 10.14 -6.07
N LEU A 475 19.49 10.62 -6.36
CA LEU A 475 18.37 9.77 -6.75
C LEU A 475 18.63 9.06 -8.09
N THR A 476 19.14 9.77 -9.08
CA THR A 476 19.49 9.19 -10.39
C THR A 476 20.51 8.06 -10.22
N GLN A 477 21.54 8.28 -9.41
CA GLN A 477 22.55 7.27 -9.12
C GLN A 477 21.94 6.06 -8.40
N ALA A 478 21.09 6.28 -7.39
CA ALA A 478 20.41 5.20 -6.67
C ALA A 478 19.55 4.34 -7.61
N LEU A 479 18.80 4.98 -8.53
CA LEU A 479 17.96 4.29 -9.51
C LEU A 479 18.72 3.54 -10.61
N GLN A 480 20.04 3.67 -10.66
CA GLN A 480 20.93 2.95 -11.58
C GLN A 480 21.84 1.93 -10.86
N THR A 481 21.85 1.94 -9.54
CA THR A 481 22.68 1.06 -8.71
C THR A 481 21.91 -0.22 -8.39
N VAL A 482 22.38 -1.35 -8.89
CA VAL A 482 21.75 -2.68 -8.69
C VAL A 482 22.23 -3.41 -7.44
N ASP A 483 23.33 -2.97 -6.84
CA ASP A 483 23.77 -3.45 -5.53
C ASP A 483 22.89 -2.82 -4.45
N ASP A 484 22.20 -3.65 -3.67
CA ASP A 484 21.20 -3.19 -2.72
C ASP A 484 21.80 -2.40 -1.55
N GLU A 485 22.98 -2.78 -1.04
CA GLU A 485 23.63 -2.06 0.08
C GLU A 485 24.08 -0.66 -0.33
N ALA A 486 24.77 -0.57 -1.48
CA ALA A 486 25.19 0.71 -2.04
C ALA A 486 23.99 1.60 -2.40
N ARG A 487 22.92 1.01 -2.93
CA ARG A 487 21.68 1.72 -3.29
C ARG A 487 20.96 2.24 -2.06
N GLU A 488 20.87 1.44 -1.03
CA GLU A 488 20.23 1.84 0.23
C GLU A 488 20.94 3.03 0.88
N GLU A 489 22.27 3.04 0.87
CA GLU A 489 23.06 4.16 1.39
C GLU A 489 22.91 5.44 0.54
N LEU A 490 22.85 5.31 -0.79
CA LEU A 490 22.54 6.43 -1.69
C LEU A 490 21.17 7.04 -1.41
N LEU A 491 20.17 6.19 -1.18
CA LEU A 491 18.81 6.64 -0.84
C LEU A 491 18.77 7.36 0.50
N ARG A 492 19.48 6.87 1.53
CA ARG A 492 19.60 7.55 2.84
C ARG A 492 20.26 8.93 2.70
N LYS A 493 21.37 9.01 1.97
CA LYS A 493 22.04 10.30 1.70
C LYS A 493 21.11 11.28 0.99
N THR A 494 20.41 10.80 -0.04
CA THR A 494 19.49 11.62 -0.83
C THR A 494 18.30 12.10 -0.01
N SER A 495 17.72 11.22 0.84
CA SER A 495 16.67 11.60 1.79
C SER A 495 17.12 12.70 2.75
N ARG A 496 18.35 12.59 3.28
CA ARG A 496 18.94 13.59 4.18
C ARG A 496 19.04 14.98 3.52
N ILE A 497 19.37 15.06 2.23
CA ILE A 497 19.39 16.34 1.50
C ILE A 497 18.03 17.00 1.54
N GLY A 498 16.97 16.31 1.13
CA GLY A 498 15.61 16.85 1.12
C GLY A 498 15.10 17.24 2.52
N MET A 499 15.43 16.45 3.53
CA MET A 499 15.04 16.75 4.92
C MET A 499 15.82 17.95 5.48
N SER A 500 17.10 18.09 5.18
CA SER A 500 17.93 19.23 5.61
C SER A 500 17.55 20.55 4.93
N ASP A 501 16.99 20.48 3.72
CA ASP A 501 16.46 21.64 2.99
C ASP A 501 15.06 22.06 3.49
N TRP A 502 14.49 21.29 4.41
CA TRP A 502 13.10 21.49 4.86
C TRP A 502 12.11 21.57 3.69
N ALA A 503 12.38 20.84 2.61
CA ALA A 503 11.58 20.87 1.39
C ALA A 503 10.14 20.40 1.63
N ILE A 504 9.98 19.51 2.60
CA ILE A 504 8.72 18.91 3.04
C ILE A 504 8.76 18.74 4.56
N ILE A 505 7.63 18.82 5.22
CA ILE A 505 7.51 18.64 6.67
C ILE A 505 6.79 17.32 6.95
N PRO A 506 7.49 16.22 7.25
CA PRO A 506 6.86 15.01 7.76
C PRO A 506 6.20 15.29 9.12
N LEU A 507 4.96 14.84 9.30
CA LEU A 507 4.21 15.00 10.53
C LEU A 507 4.22 13.71 11.35
N HIS A 508 3.65 12.66 10.80
CA HIS A 508 3.57 11.36 11.43
C HIS A 508 3.43 10.24 10.39
N PHE A 509 3.85 9.03 10.77
CA PHE A 509 3.47 7.81 10.08
C PHE A 509 2.11 7.36 10.62
N GLU A 510 1.22 6.95 9.70
CA GLU A 510 -0.04 6.32 10.11
C GLU A 510 0.22 4.97 10.77
N VAL A 511 -0.58 4.63 11.75
CA VAL A 511 -0.70 3.30 12.31
C VAL A 511 -2.07 2.79 11.92
N THR A 512 -2.12 1.65 11.23
CA THR A 512 -3.37 1.05 10.78
C THR A 512 -3.90 0.14 11.87
N PRO A 513 -5.12 0.37 12.39
CA PRO A 513 -5.79 -0.55 13.27
C PRO A 513 -6.65 -1.55 12.49
N TRP A 514 -6.72 -2.78 13.00
CA TRP A 514 -7.73 -3.78 12.68
C TRP A 514 -8.43 -4.20 13.97
N ALA A 515 -9.72 -4.42 13.92
CA ALA A 515 -10.47 -4.94 15.06
C ALA A 515 -11.08 -6.29 14.70
N MET A 516 -11.02 -7.24 15.62
CA MET A 516 -11.46 -8.61 15.35
C MET A 516 -11.99 -9.30 16.60
N ASN A 517 -12.75 -10.36 16.37
CA ASN A 517 -13.13 -11.29 17.44
C ASN A 517 -11.85 -11.92 18.05
N SER A 518 -11.81 -12.05 19.37
CA SER A 518 -10.64 -12.53 20.12
C SER A 518 -10.15 -13.93 19.71
N LYS A 519 -11.02 -14.75 19.09
CA LYS A 519 -10.67 -16.06 18.54
C LYS A 519 -9.82 -16.03 17.25
N PHE A 520 -9.62 -14.86 16.63
CA PHE A 520 -8.76 -14.72 15.46
C PHE A 520 -7.49 -13.94 15.80
N ASN A 521 -6.40 -14.23 15.12
CA ASN A 521 -5.19 -13.42 15.12
C ASN A 521 -4.87 -12.99 13.70
N MET A 522 -4.32 -11.81 13.56
CA MET A 522 -3.85 -11.26 12.30
C MET A 522 -2.49 -10.62 12.50
N LEU A 523 -1.58 -10.80 11.55
CA LEU A 523 -0.32 -10.08 11.49
C LEU A 523 -0.56 -8.74 10.79
N PRO A 524 -0.37 -7.60 11.50
CA PRO A 524 -0.47 -6.27 10.88
C PRO A 524 0.60 -6.11 9.80
N ARG A 525 0.20 -5.57 8.65
CA ARG A 525 1.07 -5.34 7.50
C ARG A 525 1.32 -3.86 7.26
N VAL A 526 2.55 -3.53 6.90
CA VAL A 526 2.97 -2.15 6.59
C VAL A 526 2.28 -1.62 5.34
N ASP A 527 1.94 -2.50 4.38
CA ASP A 527 1.18 -2.17 3.16
C ASP A 527 -0.33 -1.96 3.39
N GLN A 528 -0.79 -2.11 4.63
CA GLN A 528 -2.20 -1.97 5.07
C GLN A 528 -3.15 -3.06 4.51
N HIS A 529 -2.65 -4.10 3.84
CA HIS A 529 -3.48 -5.15 3.30
C HIS A 529 -4.03 -6.08 4.38
N THR A 530 -5.28 -6.50 4.22
CA THR A 530 -5.93 -7.55 5.03
C THR A 530 -5.97 -8.84 4.22
N LEU A 531 -4.89 -9.62 4.29
CA LEU A 531 -4.81 -10.88 3.56
C LEU A 531 -5.45 -12.01 4.39
N PRO A 532 -6.52 -12.68 3.90
CA PRO A 532 -7.17 -13.77 4.64
C PRO A 532 -6.24 -14.93 5.00
N ALA A 533 -5.17 -15.14 4.21
CA ALA A 533 -4.18 -16.17 4.48
C ALA A 533 -3.33 -15.87 5.72
N ASP A 534 -3.20 -14.60 6.11
CA ASP A 534 -2.45 -14.16 7.30
C ASP A 534 -3.31 -14.19 8.58
N VAL A 535 -4.61 -14.51 8.46
CA VAL A 535 -5.53 -14.63 9.60
C VAL A 535 -5.51 -16.07 10.12
N THR A 536 -5.24 -16.23 11.42
CA THR A 536 -5.20 -17.52 12.09
C THR A 536 -6.24 -17.58 13.22
N PHE A 537 -6.58 -18.80 13.65
CA PHE A 537 -7.44 -18.98 14.83
C PHE A 537 -6.57 -18.98 16.10
N SER A 538 -7.01 -18.28 17.15
CA SER A 538 -6.40 -18.37 18.48
C SER A 538 -6.49 -19.80 18.99
N LYS A 539 -5.44 -20.28 19.67
CA LYS A 539 -5.41 -21.62 20.28
C LYS A 539 -6.37 -21.69 21.46
#